data_4cc7a8042faf12acbc1c2d9d26a80458
#
_entry.id   4cc7a8042faf12acbc1c2d9d26a80458
#
_cell.length_a   1.000
_cell.length_b   1.000
_cell.length_c   1.000
_cell.angle_alpha   90.00
_cell.angle_beta   90.00
_cell.angle_gamma   90.00
#
_symmetry.space_group_name_H-M   'P 1'
#
loop_
_entity.id
_entity.type
_entity.pdbx_description
1 polymer ?
#
loop_
_entity_poly.entity_id
_entity_poly.type
_entity_poly.pdbx_seq_one_letter_code
_entity_poly.pdbx_strand_id
1 'polypeptide(L)'
;RRQRQMCIRDRFGTGPSYGMSSQEVMGWMEYGGGRKLYDETLAKVGFDYIGFFHMPMPAQPFGWFKKNVTKVSDVKGMKYRTVGLATNVLTAMGMVVRQLPGGEIQPAMKTGLIEAAEFNNPTSDSQFGMQDVSKHYHLGSFHQSQEMFEIPVNKKTYNSLSPAHQAILKNAAYAANSDNYFKALVRYSADLAKLMNEHKVNVYQTSDEILAQQLKGWDKVIGDFNKKDPFFKKVVDSQKSYAKRVMKYLLMNQPNYKLAYENEFGPIGKVKI
;
A
#
# COMPACT_ATOMS: atom_id res chain seq x y z
N ARG A 1 14.19 15.74 -12.33
CA ARG A 1 12.94 16.50 -12.04
C ARG A 1 11.73 15.59 -12.03
N ARG A 2 11.43 14.79 -13.08
CA ARG A 2 10.28 13.85 -13.14
C ARG A 2 10.25 12.83 -11.97
N GLN A 3 11.39 12.22 -11.61
CA GLN A 3 11.48 11.25 -10.52
C GLN A 3 11.14 11.85 -9.16
N ARG A 4 11.55 13.12 -8.87
CA ARG A 4 11.18 13.82 -7.62
C ARG A 4 9.67 14.08 -7.56
N GLN A 5 9.05 14.43 -8.68
CA GLN A 5 7.61 14.69 -8.76
C GLN A 5 6.79 13.41 -8.54
N MET A 6 7.24 12.26 -9.05
CA MET A 6 6.64 10.95 -8.79
C MET A 6 6.70 10.60 -7.29
N CYS A 7 7.85 10.77 -6.65
CA CYS A 7 8.01 10.45 -5.23
C CYS A 7 7.09 11.26 -4.30
N ILE A 8 6.82 12.54 -4.64
CA ILE A 8 5.87 13.36 -3.86
C ILE A 8 4.45 12.82 -4.01
N ARG A 9 4.01 12.46 -5.23
CA ARG A 9 2.69 11.86 -5.44
C ARG A 9 2.52 10.54 -4.70
N ASP A 10 3.53 9.68 -4.72
CA ASP A 10 3.52 8.40 -4.01
C ASP A 10 3.26 8.58 -2.50
N ARG A 11 3.62 9.74 -1.93
CA ARG A 11 3.36 10.03 -0.50
C ARG A 11 1.88 10.18 -0.15
N PHE A 12 1.01 10.44 -1.10
CA PHE A 12 -0.42 10.61 -0.86
C PHE A 12 -1.22 9.32 -0.97
N GLY A 13 -0.80 8.40 -1.84
CA GLY A 13 -1.52 7.17 -2.13
C GLY A 13 -0.80 5.89 -1.70
N THR A 14 0.50 5.96 -1.39
CA THR A 14 1.34 4.82 -1.04
C THR A 14 2.42 5.22 -0.05
N GLY A 15 3.04 4.26 0.61
CA GLY A 15 4.25 4.49 1.41
C GLY A 15 4.07 4.29 2.91
N PRO A 16 5.01 4.77 3.74
CA PRO A 16 4.92 4.60 5.18
C PRO A 16 3.83 5.51 5.72
N SER A 17 2.92 4.92 6.43
CA SER A 17 1.72 5.60 6.93
C SER A 17 1.80 5.99 8.40
N TYR A 18 2.94 5.76 9.06
CA TYR A 18 3.15 6.07 10.49
C TYR A 18 2.11 5.40 11.41
N GLY A 19 1.78 4.14 11.10
CA GLY A 19 0.78 3.35 11.79
C GLY A 19 -0.65 3.49 11.27
N MET A 20 -0.91 4.41 10.35
CA MET A 20 -2.21 4.56 9.70
C MET A 20 -2.44 3.46 8.66
N SER A 21 -3.65 2.96 8.56
CA SER A 21 -4.13 2.25 7.38
C SER A 21 -4.59 3.23 6.29
N SER A 22 -5.07 2.71 5.18
CA SER A 22 -5.66 3.53 4.11
C SER A 22 -6.85 4.37 4.61
N GLN A 23 -7.60 3.88 5.60
CA GLN A 23 -8.75 4.60 6.17
C GLN A 23 -8.30 5.87 6.91
N GLU A 24 -7.30 5.77 7.77
CA GLU A 24 -6.81 6.94 8.52
C GLU A 24 -6.06 7.91 7.60
N VAL A 25 -5.41 7.41 6.53
CA VAL A 25 -4.81 8.29 5.51
C VAL A 25 -5.88 9.04 4.73
N MET A 26 -7.04 8.41 4.42
CA MET A 26 -8.21 9.13 3.89
C MET A 26 -8.67 10.23 4.85
N GLY A 27 -8.69 9.94 6.15
CA GLY A 27 -9.00 10.94 7.18
C GLY A 27 -8.00 12.11 7.18
N TRP A 28 -6.69 11.84 6.99
CA TRP A 28 -5.70 12.91 6.82
C TRP A 28 -5.93 13.72 5.56
N MET A 29 -6.27 13.08 4.45
CA MET A 29 -6.59 13.76 3.19
C MET A 29 -7.74 14.76 3.37
N GLU A 30 -8.82 14.36 4.03
CA GLU A 30 -10.05 15.18 4.14
C GLU A 30 -10.01 16.20 5.30
N TYR A 31 -9.43 15.80 6.45
CA TYR A 31 -9.51 16.59 7.69
C TYR A 31 -8.14 16.96 8.29
N GLY A 32 -7.05 16.41 7.75
CA GLY A 32 -5.68 16.63 8.24
C GLY A 32 -4.84 17.57 7.37
N GLY A 33 -5.46 18.20 6.36
CA GLY A 33 -4.76 19.13 5.44
C GLY A 33 -4.12 18.46 4.23
N GLY A 34 -4.27 17.14 4.07
CA GLY A 34 -3.70 16.37 2.96
C GLY A 34 -4.18 16.86 1.60
N ARG A 35 -5.47 17.15 1.46
CA ARG A 35 -6.09 17.67 0.22
C ARG A 35 -5.37 18.92 -0.29
N LYS A 36 -5.18 19.91 0.59
CA LYS A 36 -4.49 21.15 0.21
C LYS A 36 -3.07 20.90 -0.27
N LEU A 37 -2.34 20.02 0.40
CA LEU A 37 -0.97 19.65 0.00
C LEU A 37 -0.95 18.87 -1.32
N TYR A 38 -1.97 18.05 -1.55
CA TYR A 38 -2.12 17.33 -2.81
C TYR A 38 -2.38 18.29 -3.98
N ASP A 39 -3.31 19.24 -3.82
CA ASP A 39 -3.60 20.25 -4.84
C ASP A 39 -2.37 21.12 -5.13
N GLU A 40 -1.57 21.50 -4.10
CA GLU A 40 -0.27 22.15 -4.30
C GLU A 40 0.70 21.26 -5.10
N THR A 41 0.66 19.94 -4.90
CA THR A 41 1.48 18.97 -5.65
C THR A 41 1.07 18.94 -7.11
N LEU A 42 -0.23 18.82 -7.40
CA LEU A 42 -0.75 18.82 -8.78
C LEU A 42 -0.35 20.08 -9.52
N ALA A 43 -0.52 21.24 -8.90
CA ALA A 43 -0.10 22.52 -9.48
C ALA A 43 1.40 22.57 -9.80
N LYS A 44 2.26 22.07 -8.89
CA LYS A 44 3.73 22.01 -9.09
C LYS A 44 4.17 21.09 -10.23
N VAL A 45 3.40 20.02 -10.49
CA VAL A 45 3.70 19.06 -11.55
C VAL A 45 3.00 19.38 -12.87
N GLY A 46 2.16 20.43 -12.89
CA GLY A 46 1.46 20.91 -14.08
C GLY A 46 0.23 20.08 -14.45
N PHE A 47 -0.38 19.39 -13.49
CA PHE A 47 -1.65 18.70 -13.70
C PHE A 47 -2.84 19.62 -13.37
N ASP A 48 -3.81 19.65 -14.28
CA ASP A 48 -5.01 20.47 -14.17
C ASP A 48 -6.27 19.60 -14.08
N TYR A 49 -6.42 18.87 -12.95
CA TYR A 49 -7.59 18.07 -12.64
C TYR A 49 -7.96 18.18 -11.15
N ILE A 50 -9.17 17.76 -10.83
CA ILE A 50 -9.64 17.52 -9.47
C ILE A 50 -9.58 16.02 -9.22
N GLY A 51 -8.85 15.59 -8.20
CA GLY A 51 -8.76 14.17 -7.83
C GLY A 51 -9.74 13.82 -6.72
N PHE A 52 -10.49 12.74 -6.89
CA PHE A 52 -11.26 12.13 -5.81
C PHE A 52 -10.58 10.85 -5.39
N PHE A 53 -10.03 10.82 -4.18
CA PHE A 53 -9.46 9.59 -3.65
C PHE A 53 -10.58 8.60 -3.35
N HIS A 54 -10.34 7.35 -3.76
CA HIS A 54 -11.28 6.26 -3.56
C HIS A 54 -10.56 4.92 -3.39
N MET A 55 -11.30 3.87 -3.09
CA MET A 55 -10.79 2.51 -2.87
C MET A 55 -9.64 2.46 -1.86
N PRO A 56 -9.87 2.86 -0.59
CA PRO A 56 -8.88 2.59 0.44
C PRO A 56 -8.67 1.08 0.54
N MET A 57 -7.45 0.62 0.23
CA MET A 57 -7.12 -0.80 0.19
C MET A 57 -6.55 -1.28 1.52
N PRO A 58 -6.75 -2.54 1.92
CA PRO A 58 -5.91 -3.18 2.91
C PRO A 58 -4.42 -3.10 2.55
N ALA A 59 -3.54 -3.26 3.56
CA ALA A 59 -2.10 -3.28 3.31
C ALA A 59 -1.74 -4.33 2.25
N GLN A 60 -0.86 -3.96 1.32
CA GLN A 60 -0.38 -4.90 0.32
C GLN A 60 0.41 -6.04 0.96
N PRO A 61 0.33 -7.26 0.41
CA PRO A 61 1.24 -8.35 0.71
C PRO A 61 2.70 -7.94 0.46
N PHE A 62 3.62 -8.46 1.25
CA PHE A 62 5.04 -8.36 0.89
C PHE A 62 5.30 -9.07 -0.44
N GLY A 63 4.49 -10.05 -0.76
CA GLY A 63 4.39 -10.62 -2.10
C GLY A 63 4.72 -12.10 -2.18
N TRP A 64 5.07 -12.51 -3.39
CA TRP A 64 5.35 -13.89 -3.81
C TRP A 64 6.83 -14.13 -3.90
N PHE A 65 7.29 -15.25 -3.32
CA PHE A 65 8.71 -15.60 -3.23
C PHE A 65 8.96 -17.02 -3.73
N LYS A 66 10.11 -17.26 -4.35
CA LYS A 66 10.53 -18.62 -4.75
C LYS A 66 10.80 -19.53 -3.56
N LYS A 67 11.03 -18.98 -2.37
CA LYS A 67 11.26 -19.70 -1.10
C LYS A 67 10.59 -18.95 0.04
N ASN A 68 10.37 -19.63 1.17
CA ASN A 68 9.94 -18.95 2.39
C ASN A 68 11.03 -17.98 2.88
N VAL A 69 10.65 -16.79 3.31
CA VAL A 69 11.54 -15.75 3.84
C VAL A 69 11.09 -15.34 5.25
N THR A 70 11.97 -15.50 6.22
CA THR A 70 11.66 -15.24 7.63
C THR A 70 12.60 -14.22 8.26
N LYS A 71 13.76 -14.01 7.67
CA LYS A 71 14.84 -13.14 8.16
C LYS A 71 15.28 -12.13 7.11
N VAL A 72 15.86 -11.03 7.54
CA VAL A 72 16.43 -10.02 6.63
C VAL A 72 17.52 -10.61 5.74
N SER A 73 18.31 -11.56 6.24
CA SER A 73 19.32 -12.27 5.44
C SER A 73 18.74 -13.03 4.25
N ASP A 74 17.51 -13.53 4.36
CA ASP A 74 16.86 -14.32 3.29
C ASP A 74 16.54 -13.50 2.05
N VAL A 75 16.35 -12.18 2.22
CA VAL A 75 15.98 -11.24 1.13
C VAL A 75 17.18 -10.47 0.60
N LYS A 76 18.34 -10.51 1.27
CA LYS A 76 19.54 -9.80 0.81
C LYS A 76 20.04 -10.36 -0.51
N GLY A 77 20.25 -9.47 -1.50
CA GLY A 77 20.66 -9.80 -2.86
C GLY A 77 19.56 -10.39 -3.74
N MET A 78 18.35 -10.63 -3.20
CA MET A 78 17.22 -11.19 -3.94
C MET A 78 16.74 -10.22 -5.02
N LYS A 79 16.51 -10.74 -6.22
CA LYS A 79 15.95 -9.99 -7.34
C LYS A 79 14.43 -9.83 -7.13
N TYR A 80 14.03 -8.65 -6.76
CA TYR A 80 12.64 -8.36 -6.37
C TYR A 80 12.00 -7.31 -7.27
N ARG A 81 10.75 -7.52 -7.69
CA ARG A 81 9.98 -6.52 -8.46
C ARG A 81 9.08 -5.71 -7.52
N THR A 82 9.22 -4.40 -7.57
CA THR A 82 8.29 -3.43 -6.99
C THR A 82 8.33 -2.13 -7.78
N VAL A 83 7.51 -1.16 -7.39
CA VAL A 83 7.38 0.17 -8.01
C VAL A 83 7.42 1.29 -6.98
N GLY A 84 7.54 2.53 -7.45
CA GLY A 84 7.43 3.72 -6.61
C GLY A 84 8.54 3.83 -5.55
N LEU A 85 8.21 4.48 -4.44
CA LEU A 85 9.13 4.68 -3.30
C LEU A 85 9.57 3.37 -2.63
N ALA A 86 8.77 2.32 -2.72
CA ALA A 86 9.12 0.99 -2.21
C ALA A 86 10.44 0.48 -2.81
N THR A 87 10.74 0.85 -4.08
CA THR A 87 12.04 0.57 -4.71
C THR A 87 13.22 1.02 -3.85
N ASN A 88 13.15 2.24 -3.33
CA ASN A 88 14.22 2.81 -2.49
C ASN A 88 14.34 2.07 -1.15
N VAL A 89 13.20 1.71 -0.54
CA VAL A 89 13.15 1.01 0.74
C VAL A 89 13.77 -0.38 0.62
N LEU A 90 13.32 -1.16 -0.36
CA LEU A 90 13.81 -2.53 -0.54
C LEU A 90 15.27 -2.58 -1.02
N THR A 91 15.69 -1.58 -1.82
CA THR A 91 17.12 -1.41 -2.13
C THR A 91 17.94 -1.11 -0.87
N ALA A 92 17.42 -0.27 0.04
CA ALA A 92 18.10 0.01 1.32
C ALA A 92 18.18 -1.22 2.23
N MET A 93 17.30 -2.21 2.04
CA MET A 93 17.35 -3.52 2.71
C MET A 93 18.35 -4.49 2.06
N GLY A 94 18.99 -4.10 0.96
CA GLY A 94 19.97 -4.92 0.25
C GLY A 94 19.38 -5.83 -0.84
N MET A 95 18.12 -5.62 -1.24
CA MET A 95 17.52 -6.33 -2.36
C MET A 95 17.94 -5.73 -3.71
N VAL A 96 17.95 -6.53 -4.76
CA VAL A 96 18.19 -6.10 -6.15
C VAL A 96 16.84 -5.82 -6.81
N VAL A 97 16.41 -4.54 -6.74
CA VAL A 97 15.06 -4.18 -7.19
C VAL A 97 15.00 -3.97 -8.71
N ARG A 98 13.93 -4.49 -9.32
CA ARG A 98 13.55 -4.30 -10.72
C ARG A 98 12.17 -3.68 -10.81
N GLN A 99 11.99 -2.75 -11.74
CA GLN A 99 10.68 -2.18 -12.06
C GLN A 99 10.18 -2.82 -13.36
N LEU A 100 9.08 -3.53 -13.29
CA LEU A 100 8.44 -4.18 -14.44
C LEU A 100 6.94 -3.86 -14.43
N PRO A 101 6.32 -3.69 -15.60
CA PRO A 101 4.86 -3.65 -15.72
C PRO A 101 4.20 -4.90 -15.13
N GLY A 102 2.96 -4.76 -14.61
CA GLY A 102 2.25 -5.88 -13.98
C GLY A 102 2.19 -7.14 -14.84
N GLY A 103 1.86 -7.00 -16.13
CA GLY A 103 1.79 -8.14 -17.05
C GLY A 103 3.10 -8.87 -17.31
N GLU A 104 4.24 -8.29 -16.94
CA GLU A 104 5.56 -8.90 -17.10
C GLU A 104 6.04 -9.66 -15.85
N ILE A 105 5.35 -9.55 -14.74
CA ILE A 105 5.78 -10.13 -13.45
C ILE A 105 5.82 -11.65 -13.53
N GLN A 106 4.71 -12.27 -13.92
CA GLN A 106 4.58 -13.73 -13.99
C GLN A 106 5.62 -14.36 -14.94
N PRO A 107 5.78 -13.87 -16.18
CA PRO A 107 6.84 -14.36 -17.09
C PRO A 107 8.26 -14.16 -16.51
N ALA A 108 8.54 -13.03 -15.86
CA ALA A 108 9.84 -12.75 -15.26
C ALA A 108 10.15 -13.69 -14.07
N MET A 109 9.14 -14.01 -13.25
CA MET A 109 9.27 -15.01 -12.19
C MET A 109 9.47 -16.41 -12.75
N LYS A 110 8.74 -16.77 -13.82
CA LYS A 110 8.85 -18.07 -14.47
C LYS A 110 10.27 -18.33 -15.03
N THR A 111 10.85 -17.33 -15.65
CA THR A 111 12.21 -17.41 -16.23
C THR A 111 13.35 -17.23 -15.22
N GLY A 112 13.04 -16.82 -13.97
CA GLY A 112 14.06 -16.53 -12.97
C GLY A 112 14.76 -15.16 -13.14
N LEU A 113 14.23 -14.29 -14.01
CA LEU A 113 14.68 -12.90 -14.14
C LEU A 113 14.51 -12.15 -12.83
N ILE A 114 13.44 -12.46 -12.10
CA ILE A 114 13.17 -12.06 -10.72
C ILE A 114 12.85 -13.29 -9.85
N GLU A 115 13.12 -13.20 -8.56
CA GLU A 115 12.94 -14.28 -7.59
C GLU A 115 11.74 -14.03 -6.67
N ALA A 116 11.28 -12.78 -6.61
CA ALA A 116 10.12 -12.37 -5.84
C ALA A 116 9.47 -11.12 -6.45
N ALA A 117 8.19 -10.94 -6.16
CA ALA A 117 7.42 -9.77 -6.60
C ALA A 117 6.21 -9.54 -5.70
N GLU A 118 5.84 -8.27 -5.55
CA GLU A 118 4.50 -7.86 -5.14
C GLU A 118 3.69 -7.47 -6.38
N PHE A 119 2.36 -7.49 -6.23
CA PHE A 119 1.50 -6.84 -7.19
C PHE A 119 0.43 -6.02 -6.48
N ASN A 120 -0.55 -6.66 -5.78
CA ASN A 120 -1.55 -5.86 -5.08
C ASN A 120 -2.28 -6.61 -3.93
N ASN A 121 -3.01 -7.70 -4.23
CA ASN A 121 -3.87 -8.38 -3.27
C ASN A 121 -4.19 -9.82 -3.75
N PRO A 122 -4.74 -10.70 -2.89
CA PRO A 122 -5.02 -12.10 -3.26
C PRO A 122 -5.86 -12.28 -4.53
N THR A 123 -6.82 -11.38 -4.78
CA THR A 123 -7.70 -11.46 -5.96
C THR A 123 -6.93 -11.15 -7.24
N SER A 124 -6.28 -9.99 -7.32
CA SER A 124 -5.56 -9.59 -8.53
C SER A 124 -4.33 -10.44 -8.78
N ASP A 125 -3.60 -10.83 -7.74
CA ASP A 125 -2.42 -11.68 -7.83
C ASP A 125 -2.78 -13.06 -8.39
N SER A 126 -3.92 -13.63 -7.93
CA SER A 126 -4.46 -14.88 -8.45
C SER A 126 -4.85 -14.77 -9.94
N GLN A 127 -5.47 -13.66 -10.34
CA GLN A 127 -5.83 -13.41 -11.74
C GLN A 127 -4.60 -13.28 -12.65
N PHE A 128 -3.47 -12.80 -12.13
CA PHE A 128 -2.19 -12.76 -12.84
C PHE A 128 -1.44 -14.10 -12.83
N GLY A 129 -1.99 -15.16 -12.23
CA GLY A 129 -1.37 -16.48 -12.21
C GLY A 129 -0.13 -16.58 -11.34
N MET A 130 -0.03 -15.76 -10.28
CA MET A 130 1.14 -15.77 -9.39
C MET A 130 1.31 -17.10 -8.68
N GLN A 131 0.23 -17.80 -8.36
CA GLN A 131 0.23 -19.15 -7.77
C GLN A 131 0.86 -20.22 -8.68
N ASP A 132 0.97 -19.98 -9.97
CA ASP A 132 1.57 -20.91 -10.94
C ASP A 132 3.10 -20.83 -10.97
N VAL A 133 3.66 -19.71 -10.51
CA VAL A 133 5.10 -19.44 -10.52
C VAL A 133 5.72 -19.37 -9.13
N SER A 134 4.92 -19.29 -8.08
CA SER A 134 5.35 -19.31 -6.68
C SER A 134 4.32 -19.99 -5.78
N LYS A 135 4.81 -20.60 -4.68
CA LYS A 135 3.98 -21.20 -3.64
C LYS A 135 4.19 -20.57 -2.26
N HIS A 136 4.93 -19.48 -2.17
CA HIS A 136 5.19 -18.77 -0.92
C HIS A 136 4.66 -17.33 -1.02
N TYR A 137 3.61 -17.03 -0.25
CA TYR A 137 2.92 -15.74 -0.25
C TYR A 137 2.96 -15.12 1.14
N HIS A 138 3.59 -13.95 1.26
CA HIS A 138 3.75 -13.24 2.52
C HIS A 138 2.82 -12.05 2.60
N LEU A 139 1.93 -12.05 3.59
CA LEU A 139 0.92 -11.02 3.83
C LEU A 139 1.44 -9.93 4.77
N GLY A 140 0.92 -8.72 4.57
CA GLY A 140 1.19 -7.56 5.41
C GLY A 140 2.62 -7.04 5.29
N SER A 141 2.76 -5.79 4.88
CA SER A 141 4.10 -5.24 4.66
C SER A 141 4.08 -3.71 4.80
N PHE A 142 5.16 -3.17 5.34
CA PHE A 142 5.34 -1.72 5.41
C PHE A 142 5.93 -1.13 4.13
N HIS A 143 6.28 -1.92 3.13
CA HIS A 143 6.69 -1.36 1.84
C HIS A 143 5.55 -0.57 1.20
N GLN A 144 4.30 -1.05 1.38
CA GLN A 144 3.07 -0.40 0.96
C GLN A 144 1.93 -0.74 1.93
N SER A 145 1.99 -0.16 3.12
CA SER A 145 1.04 -0.42 4.22
C SER A 145 -0.30 0.27 4.05
N GLN A 146 -0.42 1.16 3.09
CA GLN A 146 -1.66 1.82 2.69
C GLN A 146 -1.63 2.08 1.19
N GLU A 147 -2.80 2.05 0.57
CA GLU A 147 -2.98 2.35 -0.84
C GLU A 147 -4.36 2.95 -1.07
N MET A 148 -4.40 3.96 -1.92
CA MET A 148 -5.63 4.58 -2.40
C MET A 148 -5.50 4.84 -3.90
N PHE A 149 -6.63 4.72 -4.60
CA PHE A 149 -6.73 5.11 -5.99
C PHE A 149 -7.34 6.51 -6.11
N GLU A 150 -7.31 7.07 -7.31
CA GLU A 150 -7.80 8.40 -7.58
C GLU A 150 -8.65 8.40 -8.86
N ILE A 151 -9.80 9.08 -8.80
CA ILE A 151 -10.60 9.40 -9.97
C ILE A 151 -10.27 10.83 -10.36
N PRO A 152 -9.47 11.06 -11.43
CA PRO A 152 -9.18 12.39 -11.91
C PRO A 152 -10.33 12.91 -12.78
N VAL A 153 -10.81 14.11 -12.47
CA VAL A 153 -11.82 14.81 -13.27
C VAL A 153 -11.22 16.10 -13.81
N ASN A 154 -11.33 16.36 -15.10
CA ASN A 154 -10.84 17.59 -15.70
C ASN A 154 -11.34 18.80 -14.92
N LYS A 155 -10.45 19.69 -14.52
CA LYS A 155 -10.78 20.81 -13.64
C LYS A 155 -11.76 21.81 -14.27
N LYS A 156 -11.60 22.11 -15.56
CA LYS A 156 -12.52 22.98 -16.30
C LYS A 156 -13.93 22.38 -16.33
N THR A 157 -14.04 21.10 -16.66
CA THR A 157 -15.31 20.36 -16.67
C THR A 157 -15.92 20.32 -15.27
N TYR A 158 -15.16 20.01 -14.24
CA TYR A 158 -15.65 20.01 -12.86
C TYR A 158 -16.18 21.37 -12.42
N ASN A 159 -15.44 22.44 -12.73
CA ASN A 159 -15.83 23.81 -12.38
C ASN A 159 -17.04 24.32 -13.16
N SER A 160 -17.38 23.73 -14.31
CA SER A 160 -18.59 24.07 -15.07
C SER A 160 -19.87 23.40 -14.52
N LEU A 161 -19.72 22.43 -13.60
CA LEU A 161 -20.84 21.79 -12.93
C LEU A 161 -21.45 22.70 -11.87
N SER A 162 -22.77 22.56 -11.66
CA SER A 162 -23.42 23.23 -10.53
C SER A 162 -22.85 22.72 -9.20
N PRO A 163 -22.94 23.52 -8.11
CA PRO A 163 -22.53 23.08 -6.78
C PRO A 163 -23.19 21.77 -6.36
N ALA A 164 -24.45 21.53 -6.76
CA ALA A 164 -25.16 20.30 -6.48
C ALA A 164 -24.50 19.08 -7.18
N HIS A 165 -24.14 19.22 -8.45
CA HIS A 165 -23.46 18.14 -9.19
C HIS A 165 -22.03 17.89 -8.66
N GLN A 166 -21.32 18.94 -8.27
CA GLN A 166 -20.01 18.78 -7.61
C GLN A 166 -20.13 18.01 -6.29
N ALA A 167 -21.15 18.31 -5.48
CA ALA A 167 -21.44 17.59 -4.25
C ALA A 167 -21.83 16.13 -4.49
N ILE A 168 -22.60 15.83 -5.53
CA ILE A 168 -22.93 14.45 -5.92
C ILE A 168 -21.68 13.66 -6.26
N LEU A 169 -20.78 14.18 -7.08
CA LEU A 169 -19.52 13.50 -7.41
C LEU A 169 -18.67 13.21 -6.16
N LYS A 170 -18.54 14.21 -5.28
CA LYS A 170 -17.80 14.04 -4.02
C LYS A 170 -18.43 12.96 -3.13
N ASN A 171 -19.73 13.01 -2.92
CA ASN A 171 -20.43 12.04 -2.08
C ASN A 171 -20.46 10.64 -2.72
N ALA A 172 -20.54 10.52 -4.04
CA ALA A 172 -20.43 9.23 -4.74
C ALA A 172 -19.05 8.59 -4.52
N ALA A 173 -17.96 9.38 -4.55
CA ALA A 173 -16.63 8.88 -4.23
C ALA A 173 -16.55 8.36 -2.79
N TYR A 174 -17.13 9.07 -1.82
CA TYR A 174 -17.16 8.61 -0.42
C TYR A 174 -18.00 7.34 -0.24
N ALA A 175 -19.17 7.25 -0.89
CA ALA A 175 -19.99 6.05 -0.85
C ALA A 175 -19.22 4.84 -1.46
N ALA A 176 -18.54 5.06 -2.58
CA ALA A 176 -17.71 4.05 -3.21
C ALA A 176 -16.54 3.59 -2.31
N ASN A 177 -15.97 4.46 -1.49
CA ASN A 177 -14.89 4.10 -0.57
C ASN A 177 -15.32 3.04 0.43
N SER A 178 -16.45 3.22 1.08
CA SER A 178 -16.98 2.26 2.07
C SER A 178 -17.36 0.94 1.40
N ASP A 179 -18.09 1.01 0.29
CA ASP A 179 -18.53 -0.18 -0.45
C ASP A 179 -17.34 -1.01 -0.98
N ASN A 180 -16.36 -0.36 -1.59
CA ASN A 180 -15.17 -1.02 -2.09
C ASN A 180 -14.34 -1.67 -0.97
N TYR A 181 -14.17 -0.98 0.17
CA TYR A 181 -13.41 -1.52 1.28
C TYR A 181 -14.05 -2.80 1.85
N PHE A 182 -15.36 -2.78 2.06
CA PHE A 182 -16.09 -3.95 2.56
C PHE A 182 -16.05 -5.11 1.55
N LYS A 183 -16.25 -4.83 0.27
CA LYS A 183 -16.12 -5.83 -0.80
C LYS A 183 -14.70 -6.40 -0.88
N ALA A 184 -13.67 -5.56 -0.71
CA ALA A 184 -12.28 -5.99 -0.72
C ALA A 184 -12.01 -7.01 0.41
N LEU A 185 -12.45 -6.74 1.64
CA LEU A 185 -12.27 -7.68 2.76
C LEU A 185 -12.92 -9.05 2.49
N VAL A 186 -14.16 -9.04 2.02
CA VAL A 186 -14.89 -10.28 1.68
C VAL A 186 -14.23 -11.02 0.52
N ARG A 187 -13.90 -10.31 -0.54
CA ARG A 187 -13.34 -10.91 -1.75
C ARG A 187 -11.93 -11.44 -1.53
N TYR A 188 -11.06 -10.65 -0.90
CA TYR A 188 -9.67 -11.04 -0.69
C TYR A 188 -9.54 -12.22 0.25
N SER A 189 -10.38 -12.31 1.29
CA SER A 189 -10.40 -13.46 2.19
C SER A 189 -10.86 -14.74 1.47
N ALA A 190 -11.89 -14.66 0.62
CA ALA A 190 -12.36 -15.79 -0.16
C ALA A 190 -11.32 -16.28 -1.19
N ASP A 191 -10.68 -15.36 -1.89
CA ASP A 191 -9.65 -15.71 -2.88
C ASP A 191 -8.35 -16.20 -2.20
N LEU A 192 -8.02 -15.69 -1.01
CA LEU A 192 -6.94 -16.22 -0.19
C LEU A 192 -7.20 -17.67 0.22
N ALA A 193 -8.44 -18.00 0.64
CA ALA A 193 -8.83 -19.35 0.96
C ALA A 193 -8.67 -20.30 -0.25
N LYS A 194 -9.04 -19.85 -1.46
CA LYS A 194 -8.82 -20.63 -2.69
C LYS A 194 -7.34 -20.85 -2.97
N LEU A 195 -6.50 -19.81 -2.83
CA LEU A 195 -5.05 -19.93 -3.00
C LEU A 195 -4.47 -21.00 -2.07
N MET A 196 -4.92 -21.04 -0.82
CA MET A 196 -4.46 -22.03 0.16
C MET A 196 -5.01 -23.44 -0.12
N ASN A 197 -6.32 -23.57 -0.32
CA ASN A 197 -7.00 -24.85 -0.37
C ASN A 197 -6.92 -25.54 -1.73
N GLU A 198 -7.05 -24.78 -2.84
CA GLU A 198 -7.08 -25.31 -4.20
C GLU A 198 -5.67 -25.29 -4.83
N HIS A 199 -4.98 -24.13 -4.72
CA HIS A 199 -3.67 -23.93 -5.36
C HIS A 199 -2.48 -24.33 -4.48
N LYS A 200 -2.72 -24.78 -3.22
CA LYS A 200 -1.69 -25.23 -2.27
C LYS A 200 -0.59 -24.18 -2.02
N VAL A 201 -0.98 -22.92 -1.97
CA VAL A 201 -0.09 -21.82 -1.64
C VAL A 201 0.15 -21.80 -0.13
N ASN A 202 1.40 -21.71 0.28
CA ASN A 202 1.77 -21.48 1.67
C ASN A 202 1.71 -20.00 1.95
N VAL A 203 0.80 -19.59 2.84
CA VAL A 203 0.57 -18.20 3.22
C VAL A 203 1.21 -17.92 4.58
N TYR A 204 1.93 -16.82 4.67
CA TYR A 204 2.66 -16.41 5.87
C TYR A 204 2.35 -14.96 6.23
N GLN A 205 2.38 -14.64 7.51
CA GLN A 205 2.57 -13.25 7.93
C GLN A 205 4.04 -12.89 7.73
N THR A 206 4.30 -11.69 7.21
CA THR A 206 5.68 -11.16 7.15
C THR A 206 6.23 -11.05 8.56
N SER A 207 7.45 -11.55 8.79
CA SER A 207 8.06 -11.56 10.12
C SER A 207 8.35 -10.16 10.65
N ASP A 208 8.28 -10.00 11.96
CA ASP A 208 8.58 -8.73 12.64
C ASP A 208 10.01 -8.24 12.35
N GLU A 209 10.97 -9.16 12.14
CA GLU A 209 12.34 -8.82 11.75
C GLU A 209 12.37 -8.08 10.40
N ILE A 210 11.65 -8.61 9.41
CA ILE A 210 11.54 -8.00 8.09
C ILE A 210 10.77 -6.69 8.17
N LEU A 211 9.65 -6.65 8.89
CA LEU A 211 8.84 -5.44 9.08
C LEU A 211 9.65 -4.33 9.74
N ALA A 212 10.40 -4.63 10.81
CA ALA A 212 11.27 -3.66 11.47
C ALA A 212 12.36 -3.12 10.54
N GLN A 213 12.92 -3.97 9.67
CA GLN A 213 13.91 -3.54 8.69
C GLN A 213 13.30 -2.66 7.59
N GLN A 214 12.07 -2.90 7.19
CA GLN A 214 11.33 -2.02 6.26
C GLN A 214 11.15 -0.62 6.88
N LEU A 215 10.80 -0.53 8.17
CA LEU A 215 10.67 0.76 8.86
C LEU A 215 11.99 1.52 8.89
N LYS A 216 13.12 0.85 9.20
CA LYS A 216 14.46 1.46 9.11
C LYS A 216 14.78 1.92 7.68
N GLY A 217 14.42 1.13 6.68
CA GLY A 217 14.53 1.51 5.26
C GLY A 217 13.75 2.79 4.95
N TRP A 218 12.52 2.90 5.45
CA TRP A 218 11.70 4.10 5.31
C TRP A 218 12.31 5.31 6.00
N ASP A 219 12.82 5.19 7.22
CA ASP A 219 13.46 6.30 7.95
C ASP A 219 14.61 6.88 7.12
N LYS A 220 15.44 6.01 6.55
CA LYS A 220 16.53 6.43 5.66
C LYS A 220 16.01 7.15 4.41
N VAL A 221 15.07 6.55 3.70
CA VAL A 221 14.51 7.10 2.43
C VAL A 221 13.84 8.44 2.68
N ILE A 222 12.98 8.54 3.68
CA ILE A 222 12.31 9.79 4.05
C ILE A 222 13.33 10.86 4.49
N GLY A 223 14.33 10.48 5.27
CA GLY A 223 15.41 11.38 5.68
C GLY A 223 16.17 11.97 4.48
N ASP A 224 16.49 11.13 3.51
CA ASP A 224 17.20 11.55 2.29
C ASP A 224 16.34 12.46 1.40
N PHE A 225 15.03 12.20 1.27
CA PHE A 225 14.13 13.08 0.50
C PHE A 225 13.84 14.39 1.22
N ASN A 226 13.66 14.38 2.53
CA ASN A 226 13.45 15.59 3.33
C ASN A 226 14.59 16.59 3.21
N LYS A 227 15.85 16.11 3.10
CA LYS A 227 17.03 16.97 2.90
C LYS A 227 17.05 17.61 1.51
N LYS A 228 16.47 16.95 0.51
CA LYS A 228 16.53 17.35 -0.90
C LYS A 228 15.34 18.19 -1.35
N ASP A 229 14.21 18.08 -0.67
CA ASP A 229 12.95 18.72 -1.07
C ASP A 229 12.17 19.22 0.16
N PRO A 230 12.19 20.55 0.42
CA PRO A 230 11.44 21.14 1.52
C PRO A 230 9.93 20.93 1.43
N PHE A 231 9.38 20.79 0.22
CA PHE A 231 7.95 20.52 0.04
C PHE A 231 7.62 19.08 0.37
N PHE A 232 8.46 18.11 -0.01
CA PHE A 232 8.33 16.74 0.44
C PHE A 232 8.34 16.65 1.97
N LYS A 233 9.27 17.38 2.61
CA LYS A 233 9.32 17.48 4.08
C LYS A 233 8.03 18.05 4.66
N LYS A 234 7.46 19.11 4.07
CA LYS A 234 6.18 19.71 4.51
C LYS A 234 5.06 18.67 4.49
N VAL A 235 4.97 17.84 3.47
CA VAL A 235 3.98 16.75 3.36
C VAL A 235 4.20 15.70 4.47
N VAL A 236 5.44 15.25 4.64
CA VAL A 236 5.82 14.28 5.67
C VAL A 236 5.50 14.78 7.08
N ASP A 237 5.85 16.03 7.39
CA ASP A 237 5.59 16.63 8.70
C ASP A 237 4.08 16.71 9.00
N SER A 238 3.27 17.07 8.00
CA SER A 238 1.81 17.08 8.10
C SER A 238 1.25 15.69 8.40
N GLN A 239 1.69 14.65 7.68
CA GLN A 239 1.27 13.27 7.91
C GLN A 239 1.66 12.80 9.31
N LYS A 240 2.91 13.04 9.73
CA LYS A 240 3.41 12.66 11.06
C LYS A 240 2.62 13.35 12.19
N SER A 241 2.34 14.64 12.04
CA SER A 241 1.56 15.40 13.02
C SER A 241 0.15 14.84 13.19
N TYR A 242 -0.52 14.54 12.08
CA TYR A 242 -1.86 13.93 12.09
C TYR A 242 -1.81 12.52 12.72
N ALA A 243 -0.90 11.66 12.22
CA ALA A 243 -0.77 10.29 12.70
C ALA A 243 -0.46 10.23 14.19
N LYS A 244 0.45 11.08 14.70
CA LYS A 244 0.82 11.12 16.12
C LYS A 244 -0.41 11.26 17.04
N ARG A 245 -1.37 12.08 16.64
CA ARG A 245 -2.59 12.32 17.44
C ARG A 245 -3.65 11.23 17.19
N VAL A 246 -3.95 10.98 15.92
CA VAL A 246 -5.07 10.10 15.54
C VAL A 246 -4.75 8.65 15.87
N MET A 247 -3.54 8.19 15.54
CA MET A 247 -3.15 6.82 15.81
C MET A 247 -2.92 6.56 17.30
N LYS A 248 -2.44 7.55 18.06
CA LYS A 248 -2.39 7.41 19.51
C LYS A 248 -3.78 7.11 20.09
N TYR A 249 -4.78 7.87 19.69
CA TYR A 249 -6.17 7.64 20.14
C TYR A 249 -6.64 6.24 19.70
N LEU A 250 -6.54 5.94 18.42
CA LEU A 250 -7.06 4.70 17.86
C LEU A 250 -6.43 3.47 18.53
N LEU A 251 -5.11 3.42 18.62
CA LEU A 251 -4.39 2.28 19.21
C LEU A 251 -4.65 2.14 20.73
N MET A 252 -4.91 3.24 21.45
CA MET A 252 -5.28 3.17 22.86
C MET A 252 -6.75 2.75 23.06
N ASN A 253 -7.63 3.11 22.13
CA ASN A 253 -9.08 2.85 22.23
C ASN A 253 -9.46 1.50 21.62
N GLN A 254 -8.66 0.98 20.70
CA GLN A 254 -8.93 -0.27 20.00
C GLN A 254 -8.56 -1.46 20.88
N PRO A 255 -9.51 -2.38 21.18
CA PRO A 255 -9.18 -3.61 21.89
C PRO A 255 -8.28 -4.52 21.04
N ASN A 256 -7.65 -5.48 21.68
CA ASN A 256 -6.84 -6.47 20.96
C ASN A 256 -7.76 -7.45 20.20
N TYR A 257 -8.14 -7.08 18.98
CA TYR A 257 -8.99 -7.93 18.14
C TYR A 257 -8.37 -9.30 17.82
N LYS A 258 -7.04 -9.39 17.75
CA LYS A 258 -6.37 -10.67 17.57
C LYS A 258 -6.66 -11.62 18.74
N LEU A 259 -6.63 -11.11 19.97
CA LEU A 259 -6.94 -11.90 21.16
C LEU A 259 -8.37 -12.45 21.10
N ALA A 260 -9.34 -11.62 20.70
CA ALA A 260 -10.72 -12.06 20.55
C ALA A 260 -10.89 -13.13 19.46
N TYR A 261 -10.23 -12.94 18.32
CA TYR A 261 -10.23 -13.92 17.23
C TYR A 261 -9.60 -15.26 17.67
N GLU A 262 -8.44 -15.22 18.28
CA GLU A 262 -7.72 -16.42 18.72
C GLU A 262 -8.42 -17.17 19.86
N ASN A 263 -9.19 -16.45 20.69
CA ASN A 263 -10.06 -17.07 21.72
C ASN A 263 -11.16 -17.94 21.11
N GLU A 264 -11.73 -17.54 19.98
CA GLU A 264 -12.81 -18.28 19.31
C GLU A 264 -12.28 -19.37 18.37
N PHE A 265 -11.30 -19.04 17.55
CA PHE A 265 -10.86 -19.89 16.43
C PHE A 265 -9.50 -20.56 16.66
N GLY A 266 -8.79 -20.20 17.72
CA GLY A 266 -7.41 -20.64 17.99
C GLY A 266 -6.35 -19.79 17.28
N PRO A 267 -5.06 -20.14 17.45
CA PRO A 267 -3.96 -19.34 16.93
C PRO A 267 -4.06 -19.09 15.43
N ILE A 268 -3.97 -17.83 15.00
CA ILE A 268 -4.22 -17.40 13.61
C ILE A 268 -3.40 -18.18 12.57
N GLY A 269 -2.17 -18.57 12.90
CA GLY A 269 -1.32 -19.37 12.01
C GLY A 269 -1.73 -20.82 11.86
N LYS A 270 -2.71 -21.31 12.63
CA LYS A 270 -3.24 -22.69 12.59
C LYS A 270 -4.67 -22.76 12.07
N VAL A 271 -5.33 -21.63 11.92
CA VAL A 271 -6.72 -21.58 11.43
C VAL A 271 -6.77 -21.93 9.95
N LYS A 272 -7.61 -22.89 9.59
CA LYS A 272 -7.92 -23.24 8.20
C LYS A 272 -9.11 -22.40 7.74
N ILE A 273 -9.02 -21.79 6.59
CA ILE A 273 -10.07 -20.94 6.00
C ILE A 273 -10.52 -21.48 4.66
#